data_6a64e10507b5d41089e16498a2ce275e
#
_entry.id   6a64e10507b5d41089e16498a2ce275e
#
_cell.length_a   1.000
_cell.length_b   1.000
_cell.length_c   1.000
_cell.angle_alpha   90.00
_cell.angle_beta   90.00
_cell.angle_gamma   90.00
#
_symmetry.space_group_name_H-M   'P 1'
#
loop_
_entity.id
_entity.type
_entity.pdbx_description
1 polymer ?
#
loop_
_entity_poly.entity_id
_entity_poly.type
_entity_poly.pdbx_seq_one_letter_code
_entity_poly.pdbx_strand_id
1 'polypeptide(L)'
;MIIYTCITNGYDEIPDHYYDPDVQYVCFTDGTVEKKGPWEFKDILVDHSCPRRKSSHPKINPHLYFPIGSQTTWIDGWYVMTKEYVERSKENLDNHDFTIMRHPSIYSYYDEVLEGFWHQ
;
A
#
# COMPACT_ATOMS: atom_id res chain seq x y z
N MET A 1 10.66 5.05 8.11
CA MET A 1 9.60 4.93 7.08
C MET A 1 8.90 3.58 7.25
N ILE A 2 7.61 3.58 7.05
CA ILE A 2 6.76 2.39 7.09
C ILE A 2 6.23 2.14 5.68
N ILE A 3 6.45 0.97 5.13
CA ILE A 3 5.78 0.52 3.91
C ILE A 3 4.66 -0.43 4.32
N TYR A 4 3.46 -0.18 3.83
CA TYR A 4 2.30 -0.96 4.21
C TYR A 4 1.42 -1.34 3.03
N THR A 5 0.71 -2.43 3.20
CA THR A 5 -0.25 -2.97 2.25
C THR A 5 -1.44 -3.56 2.98
N CYS A 6 -2.45 -3.97 2.24
CA CYS A 6 -3.59 -4.72 2.78
C CYS A 6 -3.98 -5.85 1.83
N ILE A 7 -4.06 -7.06 2.35
CA ILE A 7 -4.45 -8.25 1.59
C ILE A 7 -5.61 -8.93 2.30
N THR A 8 -6.75 -8.98 1.63
CA THR A 8 -7.98 -9.59 2.13
C THR A 8 -8.50 -10.64 1.16
N ASN A 9 -9.31 -11.56 1.68
CA ASN A 9 -10.04 -12.56 0.90
C ASN A 9 -9.14 -13.43 0.00
N GLY A 10 -7.86 -13.59 0.36
CA GLY A 10 -6.91 -14.39 -0.40
C GLY A 10 -6.65 -13.88 -1.82
N TYR A 11 -6.89 -12.58 -2.10
CA TYR A 11 -6.74 -12.04 -3.45
C TYR A 11 -5.30 -11.99 -3.95
N ASP A 12 -4.36 -11.79 -3.05
CA ASP A 12 -2.94 -11.71 -3.38
C ASP A 12 -2.11 -12.59 -2.44
N GLU A 13 -0.96 -13.03 -2.93
CA GLU A 13 0.12 -13.58 -2.14
C GLU A 13 1.22 -12.53 -2.03
N ILE A 14 1.98 -12.56 -0.92
CA ILE A 14 3.12 -11.64 -0.77
C ILE A 14 4.20 -12.06 -1.77
N PRO A 15 4.56 -11.17 -2.72
CA PRO A 15 5.63 -11.47 -3.67
C PRO A 15 7.00 -11.47 -3.00
N ASP A 16 8.02 -11.92 -3.73
CA ASP A 16 9.41 -11.78 -3.30
C ASP A 16 9.86 -10.33 -3.50
N HIS A 17 9.97 -9.61 -2.40
CA HIS A 17 10.39 -8.21 -2.37
C HIS A 17 11.87 -8.05 -2.05
N TYR A 18 12.44 -6.91 -2.45
CA TYR A 18 13.59 -6.37 -1.75
C TYR A 18 13.15 -5.79 -0.41
N TYR A 19 13.86 -6.12 0.66
CA TYR A 19 13.61 -5.59 2.00
C TYR A 19 14.80 -4.77 2.50
N ASP A 20 14.51 -3.55 2.94
CA ASP A 20 15.50 -2.67 3.57
C ASP A 20 15.41 -2.85 5.10
N PRO A 21 16.52 -3.12 5.81
CA PRO A 21 16.49 -3.35 7.25
C PRO A 21 16.07 -2.12 8.07
N ASP A 22 16.17 -0.92 7.51
CA ASP A 22 15.78 0.32 8.17
C ASP A 22 14.29 0.68 7.96
N VAL A 23 13.57 -0.13 7.23
CA VAL A 23 12.14 0.08 6.91
C VAL A 23 11.28 -0.92 7.68
N GLN A 24 10.21 -0.43 8.29
CA GLN A 24 9.17 -1.26 8.88
C GLN A 24 8.15 -1.64 7.80
N TYR A 25 7.77 -2.92 7.76
CA TYR A 25 6.78 -3.45 6.81
C TYR A 25 5.54 -3.93 7.54
N VAL A 26 4.37 -3.43 7.16
CA VAL A 26 3.09 -3.76 7.78
C VAL A 26 2.10 -4.26 6.73
N CYS A 27 1.54 -5.44 6.95
CA CYS A 27 0.48 -5.99 6.13
C CYS A 27 -0.81 -6.09 6.96
N PHE A 28 -1.80 -5.30 6.61
CA PHE A 28 -3.14 -5.45 7.17
C PHE A 28 -3.85 -6.59 6.46
N THR A 29 -4.54 -7.43 7.20
CA THR A 29 -5.16 -8.62 6.63
C THR A 29 -6.36 -9.09 7.44
N ASP A 30 -7.25 -9.83 6.81
CA ASP A 30 -8.32 -10.60 7.44
C ASP A 30 -7.90 -12.03 7.82
N GLY A 31 -6.61 -12.34 7.75
CA GLY A 31 -6.04 -13.63 8.10
C GLY A 31 -5.95 -14.64 6.94
N THR A 32 -6.34 -14.23 5.72
CA THR A 32 -6.33 -15.11 4.53
C THR A 32 -5.01 -15.12 3.77
N VAL A 33 -4.05 -14.27 4.15
CA VAL A 33 -2.73 -14.23 3.53
C VAL A 33 -1.75 -15.18 4.24
N GLU A 34 -0.90 -15.85 3.48
CA GLU A 34 0.21 -16.63 4.03
C GLU A 34 1.30 -15.67 4.53
N LYS A 35 1.71 -15.84 5.79
CA LYS A 35 2.75 -15.03 6.42
C LYS A 35 4.11 -15.33 5.81
N LYS A 36 4.79 -14.28 5.35
CA LYS A 36 6.07 -14.37 4.66
C LYS A 36 6.92 -13.13 4.92
N GLY A 37 8.24 -13.30 5.01
CA GLY A 37 9.20 -12.19 5.14
C GLY A 37 9.08 -11.40 6.44
N PRO A 38 9.62 -10.16 6.47
CA PRO A 38 9.68 -9.32 7.67
C PRO A 38 8.39 -8.52 7.92
N TRP A 39 7.29 -8.88 7.29
CA TRP A 39 6.01 -8.20 7.47
C TRP A 39 5.43 -8.42 8.86
N GLU A 40 5.01 -7.34 9.52
CA GLU A 40 4.10 -7.39 10.64
C GLU A 40 2.66 -7.51 10.12
N PHE A 41 1.95 -8.55 10.53
CA PHE A 41 0.56 -8.75 10.14
C PHE A 41 -0.36 -8.18 11.21
N LYS A 42 -1.23 -7.25 10.81
CA LYS A 42 -2.15 -6.55 11.71
C LYS A 42 -3.58 -6.64 11.21
N ASP A 43 -4.51 -6.55 12.14
CA ASP A 43 -5.93 -6.53 11.84
C ASP A 43 -6.36 -5.19 11.24
N ILE A 44 -7.39 -5.25 10.41
CA ILE A 44 -8.07 -4.07 9.88
C ILE A 44 -9.07 -3.61 10.94
N LEU A 45 -9.09 -2.29 11.22
CA LEU A 45 -9.90 -1.72 12.30
C LEU A 45 -11.41 -1.74 12.05
N VAL A 46 -11.84 -1.95 10.80
CA VAL A 46 -13.25 -1.98 10.43
C VAL A 46 -13.65 -3.37 9.95
N ASP A 47 -14.88 -3.76 10.24
CA ASP A 47 -15.52 -4.93 9.68
C ASP A 47 -16.51 -4.48 8.61
N HIS A 48 -16.26 -4.90 7.37
CA HIS A 48 -17.10 -4.60 6.23
C HIS A 48 -17.37 -5.86 5.42
N SER A 49 -18.61 -6.06 5.02
CA SER A 49 -19.03 -7.24 4.23
C SER A 49 -18.37 -7.31 2.84
N CYS A 50 -17.99 -6.16 2.28
CA CYS A 50 -17.28 -6.08 1.01
C CYS A 50 -15.76 -6.10 1.24
N PRO A 51 -15.03 -7.15 0.84
CA PRO A 51 -13.58 -7.26 1.06
C PRO A 51 -12.79 -6.10 0.43
N ARG A 52 -13.23 -5.62 -0.72
CA ARG A 52 -12.58 -4.50 -1.42
C ARG A 52 -12.66 -3.20 -0.61
N ARG A 53 -13.81 -2.90 -0.02
CA ARG A 53 -13.97 -1.72 0.85
C ARG A 53 -13.18 -1.87 2.15
N LYS A 54 -13.19 -3.06 2.71
CA LYS A 54 -12.40 -3.39 3.89
C LYS A 54 -10.91 -3.18 3.63
N SER A 55 -10.38 -3.67 2.52
CA SER A 55 -8.97 -3.52 2.16
C SER A 55 -8.55 -2.08 1.83
N SER A 56 -9.48 -1.26 1.37
CA SER A 56 -9.21 0.16 1.08
C SER A 56 -9.12 1.03 2.32
N HIS A 57 -9.64 0.58 3.45
CA HIS A 57 -9.70 1.39 4.68
C HIS A 57 -8.31 1.81 5.19
N PRO A 58 -7.30 0.92 5.31
CA PRO A 58 -5.94 1.34 5.67
C PRO A 58 -5.30 2.25 4.64
N LYS A 59 -5.58 2.04 3.36
CA LYS A 59 -5.01 2.82 2.26
C LYS A 59 -5.37 4.31 2.37
N ILE A 60 -6.63 4.60 2.59
CA ILE A 60 -7.15 5.98 2.62
C ILE A 60 -7.18 6.61 4.01
N ASN A 61 -6.94 5.83 5.06
CA ASN A 61 -6.94 6.28 6.44
C ASN A 61 -5.67 5.89 7.21
N PRO A 62 -4.46 6.13 6.67
CA PRO A 62 -3.23 5.75 7.37
C PRO A 62 -3.10 6.39 8.76
N HIS A 63 -3.69 7.56 8.95
CA HIS A 63 -3.71 8.29 10.22
C HIS A 63 -4.42 7.56 11.37
N LEU A 64 -5.29 6.60 11.06
CA LEU A 64 -5.96 5.75 12.06
C LEU A 64 -5.11 4.56 12.48
N TYR A 65 -4.09 4.20 11.70
CA TYR A 65 -3.28 3.00 11.89
C TYR A 65 -1.85 3.29 12.37
N PHE A 66 -1.36 4.49 12.11
CA PHE A 66 0.02 4.87 12.42
C PHE A 66 0.07 6.15 13.26
N PRO A 67 1.11 6.31 14.11
CA PRO A 67 1.28 7.53 14.90
C PRO A 67 1.38 8.78 14.04
N ILE A 68 0.94 9.92 14.58
CA ILE A 68 1.11 11.24 13.94
C ILE A 68 2.60 11.49 13.65
N GLY A 69 2.89 11.98 12.45
CA GLY A 69 4.25 12.22 11.99
C GLY A 69 4.94 11.03 11.35
N SER A 70 4.29 9.87 11.28
CA SER A 70 4.83 8.71 10.58
C SER A 70 4.98 8.98 9.08
N GLN A 71 6.14 8.59 8.53
CA GLN A 71 6.34 8.53 7.08
C GLN A 71 5.88 7.17 6.57
N THR A 72 4.85 7.15 5.75
CA THR A 72 4.22 5.92 5.26
C THR A 72 4.16 5.87 3.74
N THR A 73 4.35 4.68 3.19
CA THR A 73 4.23 4.40 1.75
C THR A 73 3.28 3.23 1.56
N TRP A 74 2.24 3.43 0.77
CA TRP A 74 1.32 2.37 0.37
C TRP A 74 1.84 1.63 -0.86
N ILE A 75 1.71 0.31 -0.85
CA ILE A 75 1.85 -0.52 -2.05
C ILE A 75 0.64 -1.43 -2.19
N ASP A 76 0.23 -1.69 -3.42
CA ASP A 76 -0.77 -2.72 -3.68
C ASP A 76 -0.20 -4.12 -3.43
N GLY A 77 -1.03 -5.07 -2.99
CA GLY A 77 -0.57 -6.39 -2.56
C GLY A 77 0.18 -7.20 -3.62
N TRP A 78 -0.09 -6.95 -4.90
CA TRP A 78 0.57 -7.61 -6.03
C TRP A 78 1.89 -6.95 -6.47
N TYR A 79 2.16 -5.74 -6.00
CA TYR A 79 3.31 -4.96 -6.43
C TYR A 79 4.62 -5.50 -5.85
N VAL A 80 5.64 -5.66 -6.68
CA VAL A 80 6.97 -6.12 -6.26
C VAL A 80 7.89 -4.92 -6.02
N MET A 81 8.32 -4.73 -4.78
CA MET A 81 9.26 -3.68 -4.43
C MET A 81 10.68 -4.04 -4.86
N THR A 82 11.31 -3.11 -5.54
CA THR A 82 12.74 -3.15 -5.85
C THR A 82 13.53 -2.27 -4.89
N LYS A 83 14.85 -2.46 -4.84
CA LYS A 83 15.75 -1.58 -4.08
C LYS A 83 15.59 -0.12 -4.50
N GLU A 84 15.52 0.14 -5.78
CA GLU A 84 15.33 1.48 -6.34
C GLU A 84 14.01 2.11 -5.87
N TYR A 85 12.94 1.35 -5.85
CA TYR A 85 11.64 1.82 -5.36
C TYR A 85 11.70 2.27 -3.90
N VAL A 86 12.31 1.45 -3.03
CA VAL A 86 12.43 1.76 -1.60
C VAL A 86 13.30 3.00 -1.37
N GLU A 87 14.45 3.09 -2.05
CA GLU A 87 15.35 4.25 -1.94
C GLU A 87 14.68 5.54 -2.43
N ARG A 88 13.95 5.49 -3.55
CA ARG A 88 13.20 6.63 -4.09
C ARG A 88 12.07 7.05 -3.16
N SER A 89 11.38 6.10 -2.54
CA SER A 89 10.33 6.41 -1.57
C SER A 89 10.87 7.14 -0.36
N LYS A 90 12.02 6.72 0.17
CA LYS A 90 12.70 7.43 1.27
C LYS A 90 13.07 8.86 0.89
N GLU A 91 13.69 9.05 -0.27
CA GLU A 91 14.09 10.37 -0.76
C GLU A 91 12.89 11.29 -0.97
N ASN A 92 11.82 10.78 -1.57
CA ASN A 92 10.62 11.56 -1.81
C ASN A 92 9.96 12.00 -0.51
N LEU A 93 9.85 11.14 0.50
CA LEU A 93 9.25 11.49 1.79
C LEU A 93 10.14 12.43 2.63
N ASP A 94 11.45 12.43 2.43
CA ASP A 94 12.35 13.39 3.07
C ASP A 94 12.21 14.79 2.48
N ASN A 95 11.79 14.92 1.23
CA ASN A 95 11.73 16.18 0.49
C ASN A 95 10.29 16.70 0.26
N HIS A 96 9.27 15.88 0.46
CA HIS A 96 7.87 16.20 0.18
C HIS A 96 6.93 15.66 1.27
N ASP A 97 5.89 16.41 1.55
CA ASP A 97 4.85 16.00 2.51
C ASP A 97 3.93 14.91 1.94
N PHE A 98 3.77 14.89 0.62
CA PHE A 98 2.93 13.93 -0.08
C PHE A 98 3.43 13.68 -1.50
N THR A 99 3.52 12.41 -1.88
CA THR A 99 3.88 12.01 -3.24
C THR A 99 2.98 10.89 -3.74
N ILE A 100 2.68 10.92 -5.03
CA ILE A 100 2.02 9.84 -5.75
C ILE A 100 2.79 9.50 -7.02
N MET A 101 2.76 8.23 -7.39
CA MET A 101 3.38 7.78 -8.63
C MET A 101 2.52 8.24 -9.82
N ARG A 102 3.19 8.87 -10.79
CA ARG A 102 2.54 9.26 -12.04
C ARG A 102 2.18 8.02 -12.84
N HIS A 103 0.94 7.95 -13.32
CA HIS A 103 0.54 6.91 -14.25
C HIS A 103 1.27 7.07 -15.60
N PRO A 104 1.75 5.98 -16.24
CA PRO A 104 2.52 6.06 -17.48
C PRO A 104 1.77 6.70 -18.66
N SER A 105 0.45 6.54 -18.72
CA SER A 105 -0.39 6.98 -19.84
C SER A 105 -1.55 7.90 -19.46
N ILE A 106 -1.77 8.12 -18.16
CA ILE A 106 -2.84 8.97 -17.64
C ILE A 106 -2.20 10.21 -17.00
N TYR A 107 -2.52 11.39 -17.50
CA TYR A 107 -1.84 12.64 -17.12
C TYR A 107 -2.65 13.52 -16.16
N SER A 108 -3.92 13.20 -15.93
CA SER A 108 -4.78 13.94 -15.01
C SER A 108 -5.80 13.02 -14.33
N TYR A 109 -6.37 13.50 -13.23
CA TYR A 109 -7.50 12.81 -12.58
C TYR A 109 -8.67 12.63 -13.53
N TYR A 110 -8.92 13.60 -14.39
CA TYR A 110 -9.99 13.53 -15.39
C TYR A 110 -9.78 12.40 -16.41
N ASP A 111 -8.54 12.24 -16.90
CA ASP A 111 -8.19 11.14 -17.81
C ASP A 111 -8.38 9.78 -17.14
N GLU A 112 -8.04 9.67 -15.86
CA GLU A 112 -8.23 8.43 -15.08
C GLU A 112 -9.71 8.07 -14.93
N VAL A 113 -10.55 9.05 -14.66
CA VAL A 113 -12.01 8.83 -14.57
C VAL A 113 -12.58 8.37 -15.91
N LEU A 114 -12.17 8.96 -17.02
CA LEU A 114 -12.60 8.55 -18.35
C LEU A 114 -12.13 7.14 -18.69
N GLU A 115 -10.88 6.80 -18.38
CA GLU A 115 -10.32 5.46 -18.60
C GLU A 115 -11.09 4.42 -17.79
N GLY A 116 -11.38 4.69 -16.52
CA GLY A 116 -12.19 3.82 -15.66
C GLY A 116 -13.62 3.63 -16.20
N PHE A 117 -14.22 4.66 -16.80
CA PHE A 117 -15.54 4.57 -17.42
C PHE A 117 -15.57 3.61 -18.62
N TRP A 118 -14.55 3.65 -19.48
CA TRP A 118 -14.49 2.82 -20.69
C TRP A 118 -14.14 1.34 -20.40
N HIS A 119 -13.57 1.03 -19.24
CA HIS A 119 -13.12 -0.32 -18.87
C HIS A 119 -13.97 -0.98 -17.78
N GLN A 120 -15.12 -0.43 -17.50
CA GLN A 120 -16.08 -1.04 -16.56
C GLN A 120 -16.78 -2.26 -17.11
#